data_5eab1d907a20f95e55ad23474af71bed
#
_entry.id   5eab1d907a20f95e55ad23474af71bed
#
_cell.length_a   1.000
_cell.length_b   1.000
_cell.length_c   1.000
_cell.angle_alpha   90.00
_cell.angle_beta   90.00
_cell.angle_gamma   90.00
#
_symmetry.space_group_name_H-M   'P 1'
#
loop_
_entity.id
_entity.type
_entity.pdbx_description
1 polymer ?
#
loop_
_entity_poly.entity_id
_entity_poly.type
_entity_poly.pdbx_seq_one_letter_code
_entity_poly.pdbx_strand_id
1 'polypeptide(L)'
;MEKIYNKLVRDNIPDIIRDDNETPVTRILTDGEYEIELYRKLVEECKEVFEAENDNETCKELADVLEVIRAIANVKGKSLEDIIKLADDKRNKRGGFSKRVYLEKSIKKEDFER
;
A
#
# COMPACT_ATOMS: atom_id res chain seq x y z
N MET A 1 10.11 13.14 27.68
CA MET A 1 9.28 13.80 26.63
C MET A 1 8.49 12.78 25.86
N GLU A 2 7.24 13.04 25.61
CA GLU A 2 6.37 12.15 24.84
C GLU A 2 6.40 12.51 23.36
N LYS A 3 6.37 11.50 22.49
CA LYS A 3 6.16 11.66 21.05
C LYS A 3 4.94 10.86 20.66
N ILE A 4 3.95 11.52 20.09
CA ILE A 4 2.67 10.93 19.72
C ILE A 4 2.69 10.47 18.28
N TYR A 5 2.35 9.20 18.03
CA TYR A 5 2.30 8.63 16.69
C TYR A 5 0.86 8.34 16.25
N ASN A 6 0.05 7.71 17.11
CA ASN A 6 -1.34 7.34 16.84
C ASN A 6 -1.52 6.66 15.46
N LYS A 7 -0.73 5.63 15.22
CA LYS A 7 -0.77 4.90 13.95
C LYS A 7 -0.46 3.43 14.13
N LEU A 8 -0.93 2.63 13.19
CA LEU A 8 -0.57 1.23 13.11
C LEU A 8 0.91 1.10 12.78
N VAL A 9 1.61 0.20 13.45
CA VAL A 9 3.03 -0.09 13.25
C VAL A 9 3.24 -1.58 12.99
N ARG A 10 4.37 -1.94 12.40
CA ARG A 10 4.76 -3.34 12.23
C ARG A 10 4.95 -4.00 13.59
N ASP A 11 4.73 -5.31 13.65
CA ASP A 11 4.67 -6.09 14.88
C ASP A 11 5.90 -5.94 15.80
N ASN A 12 7.08 -5.80 15.22
CA ASN A 12 8.33 -5.73 15.99
C ASN A 12 8.72 -4.31 16.41
N ILE A 13 7.98 -3.30 16.02
CA ILE A 13 8.31 -1.90 16.34
C ILE A 13 8.33 -1.66 17.85
N PRO A 14 7.37 -2.16 18.66
CA PRO A 14 7.45 -1.96 20.13
C PRO A 14 8.75 -2.48 20.74
N ASP A 15 9.23 -3.65 20.29
CA ASP A 15 10.51 -4.20 20.79
C ASP A 15 11.70 -3.35 20.36
N ILE A 16 11.68 -2.83 19.13
CA ILE A 16 12.74 -1.94 18.62
C ILE A 16 12.78 -0.65 19.47
N ILE A 17 11.61 -0.11 19.82
CA ILE A 17 11.52 1.09 20.68
C ILE A 17 12.09 0.81 22.06
N ARG A 18 11.79 -0.36 22.65
CA ARG A 18 12.34 -0.74 23.95
C ARG A 18 13.86 -0.89 23.91
N ASP A 19 14.38 -1.47 22.83
CA ASP A 19 15.83 -1.65 22.65
C ASP A 19 16.55 -0.30 22.54
N ASP A 20 15.82 0.74 22.15
CA ASP A 20 16.32 2.10 22.02
C ASP A 20 16.09 2.94 23.29
N ASN A 21 15.85 2.27 24.43
CA ASN A 21 15.62 2.86 25.74
C ASN A 21 14.38 3.77 25.85
N GLU A 22 13.39 3.55 25.00
CA GLU A 22 12.10 4.23 25.10
C GLU A 22 11.02 3.23 25.48
N THR A 23 9.93 3.73 26.07
CA THR A 23 8.80 2.89 26.46
C THR A 23 7.66 3.07 25.46
N PRO A 24 7.32 2.02 24.69
CA PRO A 24 6.15 2.11 23.80
C PRO A 24 4.85 1.99 24.60
N VAL A 25 3.87 2.81 24.25
CA VAL A 25 2.52 2.69 24.77
C VAL A 25 1.65 2.21 23.63
N THR A 26 1.14 0.99 23.71
CA THR A 26 0.44 0.32 22.63
C THR A 26 -0.88 -0.26 23.08
N ARG A 27 -1.75 -0.53 22.12
CA ARG A 27 -2.95 -1.34 22.33
C ARG A 27 -3.19 -2.20 21.08
N ILE A 28 -3.94 -3.26 21.24
CA ILE A 28 -4.33 -4.12 20.13
C ILE A 28 -5.69 -3.64 19.60
N LEU A 29 -5.75 -3.41 18.30
CA LEU A 29 -6.97 -2.92 17.65
C LEU A 29 -8.04 -4.01 17.54
N THR A 30 -9.31 -3.61 17.54
CA THR A 30 -10.40 -4.48 17.14
C THR A 30 -10.30 -4.76 15.63
N ASP A 31 -11.05 -5.78 15.15
CA ASP A 31 -11.05 -6.11 13.71
C ASP A 31 -11.43 -4.92 12.85
N GLY A 32 -12.46 -4.18 13.23
CA GLY A 32 -12.91 -3.00 12.47
C GLY A 32 -11.90 -1.86 12.48
N GLU A 33 -11.31 -1.58 13.65
CA GLU A 33 -10.26 -0.57 13.77
C GLU A 33 -9.03 -0.95 12.95
N TYR A 34 -8.63 -2.22 12.99
CA TYR A 34 -7.48 -2.72 12.26
C TYR A 34 -7.63 -2.51 10.76
N GLU A 35 -8.79 -2.86 10.20
CA GLU A 35 -9.05 -2.67 8.77
C GLU A 35 -8.97 -1.20 8.36
N ILE A 36 -9.56 -0.30 9.15
CA ILE A 36 -9.49 1.14 8.89
C ILE A 36 -8.04 1.64 8.92
N GLU A 37 -7.28 1.21 9.94
CA GLU A 37 -5.90 1.65 10.10
C GLU A 37 -4.97 1.09 9.01
N LEU A 38 -5.27 -0.09 8.47
CA LEU A 38 -4.55 -0.61 7.31
C LEU A 38 -4.75 0.26 6.08
N TYR A 39 -5.98 0.74 5.82
CA TYR A 39 -6.22 1.65 4.70
C TYR A 39 -5.52 2.99 4.89
N ARG A 40 -5.51 3.52 6.11
CA ARG A 40 -4.75 4.73 6.44
C ARG A 40 -3.25 4.52 6.21
N LYS A 41 -2.75 3.35 6.60
CA LYS A 41 -1.35 2.97 6.41
C LYS A 41 -1.00 2.90 4.92
N LEU A 42 -1.90 2.37 4.10
CA LEU A 42 -1.70 2.32 2.67
C LEU A 42 -1.53 3.72 2.07
N VAL A 43 -2.38 4.66 2.47
CA VAL A 43 -2.29 6.06 2.02
C VAL A 43 -0.96 6.68 2.47
N GLU A 44 -0.57 6.47 3.73
CA GLU A 44 0.69 6.95 4.29
C GLU A 44 1.90 6.45 3.49
N GLU A 45 1.97 5.13 3.25
CA GLU A 45 3.10 4.54 2.53
C GLU A 45 3.13 4.95 1.05
N CYS A 46 1.97 5.09 0.41
CA CYS A 46 1.91 5.61 -0.95
C CYS A 46 2.45 7.04 -1.04
N LYS A 47 2.14 7.87 -0.05
CA LYS A 47 2.66 9.24 0.02
C LYS A 47 4.20 9.22 0.11
N GLU A 48 4.75 8.33 0.91
CA GLU A 48 6.20 8.22 1.08
C GLU A 48 6.90 7.78 -0.22
N VAL A 49 6.23 7.01 -1.09
CA VAL A 49 6.76 6.68 -2.41
C VAL A 49 7.01 7.96 -3.23
N PHE A 50 6.06 8.90 -3.21
CA PHE A 50 6.22 10.18 -3.92
C PHE A 50 7.30 11.07 -3.33
N GLU A 51 7.51 10.98 -2.01
CA GLU A 51 8.46 11.82 -1.29
C GLU A 51 9.88 11.26 -1.27
N ALA A 52 10.09 10.04 -1.79
CA ALA A 52 11.40 9.41 -1.81
C ALA A 52 12.39 10.21 -2.67
N GLU A 53 13.61 10.39 -2.16
CA GLU A 53 14.62 11.27 -2.76
C GLU A 53 15.43 10.62 -3.87
N ASN A 54 15.45 9.28 -3.95
CA ASN A 54 16.22 8.56 -4.95
C ASN A 54 15.58 7.19 -5.22
N ASP A 55 16.07 6.51 -6.25
CA ASP A 55 15.49 5.22 -6.68
C ASP A 55 15.56 4.14 -5.61
N ASN A 56 16.65 4.09 -4.85
CA ASN A 56 16.81 3.11 -3.78
C ASN A 56 15.77 3.33 -2.67
N GLU A 57 15.56 4.57 -2.27
CA GLU A 57 14.53 4.91 -1.28
C GLU A 57 13.13 4.62 -1.83
N THR A 58 12.88 4.92 -3.11
CA THR A 58 11.61 4.58 -3.76
C THR A 58 11.33 3.08 -3.66
N CYS A 59 12.32 2.24 -3.93
CA CYS A 59 12.17 0.79 -3.85
C CYS A 59 11.86 0.32 -2.43
N LYS A 60 12.49 0.92 -1.42
CA LYS A 60 12.19 0.62 -0.01
C LYS A 60 10.77 0.98 0.35
N GLU A 61 10.28 2.14 -0.10
CA GLU A 61 8.91 2.56 0.16
C GLU A 61 7.89 1.68 -0.58
N LEU A 62 8.22 1.21 -1.79
CA LEU A 62 7.39 0.24 -2.50
C LEU A 62 7.26 -1.08 -1.72
N ALA A 63 8.35 -1.52 -1.07
CA ALA A 63 8.31 -2.70 -0.21
C ALA A 63 7.38 -2.50 0.98
N ASP A 64 7.35 -1.30 1.56
CA ASP A 64 6.43 -0.96 2.65
C ASP A 64 4.97 -0.96 2.17
N VAL A 65 4.69 -0.41 0.99
CA VAL A 65 3.37 -0.49 0.36
C VAL A 65 2.96 -1.96 0.17
N LEU A 66 3.87 -2.79 -0.31
CA LEU A 66 3.61 -4.21 -0.54
C LEU A 66 3.24 -4.94 0.74
N GLU A 67 3.90 -4.62 1.86
CA GLU A 67 3.57 -5.24 3.15
C GLU A 67 2.16 -4.86 3.63
N VAL A 68 1.75 -3.63 3.43
CA VAL A 68 0.38 -3.20 3.74
C VAL A 68 -0.63 -3.93 2.84
N ILE A 69 -0.34 -4.08 1.56
CA ILE A 69 -1.19 -4.85 0.64
C ILE A 69 -1.33 -6.30 1.11
N ARG A 70 -0.23 -6.92 1.54
CA ARG A 70 -0.26 -8.28 2.11
C ARG A 70 -1.22 -8.36 3.29
N ALA A 71 -1.13 -7.42 4.22
CA ALA A 71 -1.98 -7.38 5.41
C ALA A 71 -3.47 -7.19 5.05
N ILE A 72 -3.77 -6.29 4.11
CA ILE A 72 -5.15 -6.08 3.63
C ILE A 72 -5.68 -7.34 2.96
N ALA A 73 -4.88 -7.98 2.10
CA ALA A 73 -5.26 -9.24 1.45
C ALA A 73 -5.63 -10.31 2.50
N ASN A 74 -4.81 -10.44 3.54
CA ASN A 74 -5.05 -11.40 4.62
C ASN A 74 -6.37 -11.14 5.35
N VAL A 75 -6.73 -9.87 5.57
CA VAL A 75 -8.04 -9.50 6.15
C VAL A 75 -9.19 -9.98 5.26
N LYS A 76 -8.99 -9.98 3.95
CA LYS A 76 -9.98 -10.46 2.97
C LYS A 76 -9.93 -11.97 2.74
N GLY A 77 -9.14 -12.71 3.52
CA GLY A 77 -9.00 -14.16 3.39
C GLY A 77 -8.12 -14.58 2.19
N LYS A 78 -7.25 -13.69 1.73
CA LYS A 78 -6.37 -13.94 0.59
C LYS A 78 -4.90 -13.80 0.98
N SER A 79 -4.01 -14.37 0.18
CA SER A 79 -2.58 -14.17 0.30
C SER A 79 -2.11 -13.09 -0.66
N LEU A 80 -0.88 -12.61 -0.46
CA LEU A 80 -0.26 -11.71 -1.43
C LEU A 80 -0.15 -12.37 -2.81
N GLU A 81 0.17 -13.67 -2.84
CA GLU A 81 0.28 -14.45 -4.08
C GLU A 81 -1.04 -14.48 -4.84
N ASP A 82 -2.19 -14.56 -4.13
CA ASP A 82 -3.51 -14.46 -4.75
C ASP A 82 -3.71 -13.11 -5.44
N ILE A 83 -3.28 -12.05 -4.80
CA ILE A 83 -3.37 -10.68 -5.36
C ILE A 83 -2.45 -10.53 -6.58
N ILE A 84 -1.23 -11.09 -6.52
CA ILE A 84 -0.30 -11.09 -7.64
C ILE A 84 -0.90 -11.82 -8.84
N LYS A 85 -1.55 -12.96 -8.59
CA LYS A 85 -2.22 -13.72 -9.65
C LYS A 85 -3.31 -12.91 -10.33
N LEU A 86 -4.13 -12.21 -9.55
CA LEU A 86 -5.14 -11.30 -10.09
C LEU A 86 -4.51 -10.18 -10.92
N ALA A 87 -3.39 -9.64 -10.47
CA ALA A 87 -2.65 -8.60 -11.20
C ALA A 87 -2.11 -9.14 -12.52
N ASP A 88 -1.55 -10.36 -12.51
CA ASP A 88 -1.04 -11.02 -13.72
C ASP A 88 -2.16 -11.31 -14.72
N ASP A 89 -3.32 -11.79 -14.25
CA ASP A 89 -4.49 -12.02 -15.10
C ASP A 89 -4.96 -10.74 -15.78
N LYS A 90 -4.99 -9.64 -15.04
CA LYS A 90 -5.35 -8.32 -15.60
C LYS A 90 -4.31 -7.84 -16.61
N ARG A 91 -3.02 -8.07 -16.34
CA ARG A 91 -1.94 -7.74 -17.28
C ARG A 91 -2.08 -8.51 -18.58
N ASN A 92 -2.44 -9.79 -18.51
CA ASN A 92 -2.63 -10.61 -19.70
C ASN A 92 -3.78 -10.11 -20.57
N LYS A 93 -4.82 -9.54 -19.97
CA LYS A 93 -5.99 -9.03 -20.70
C LYS A 93 -5.80 -7.58 -21.17
N ARG A 94 -5.24 -6.73 -20.33
CA ARG A 94 -5.21 -5.27 -20.54
C ARG A 94 -3.82 -4.74 -20.82
N GLY A 95 -2.78 -5.54 -20.63
CA GLY A 95 -1.38 -5.11 -20.70
C GLY A 95 -0.92 -4.42 -19.43
N GLY A 96 0.34 -4.08 -19.39
CA GLY A 96 0.93 -3.24 -18.35
C GLY A 96 0.95 -1.79 -18.79
N PHE A 97 1.93 -1.03 -18.32
CA PHE A 97 2.03 0.41 -18.60
C PHE A 97 3.22 0.78 -19.48
N SER A 98 3.97 -0.19 -19.98
CA SER A 98 5.24 0.06 -20.68
C SER A 98 5.09 0.85 -21.99
N LYS A 99 3.91 0.84 -22.59
CA LYS A 99 3.65 1.61 -23.83
C LYS A 99 3.39 3.09 -23.58
N ARG A 100 3.26 3.50 -22.32
CA ARG A 100 3.07 4.90 -21.92
C ARG A 100 1.81 5.55 -22.51
N VAL A 101 0.74 4.77 -22.72
CA VAL A 101 -0.50 5.27 -23.33
C VAL A 101 -1.27 6.14 -22.36
N TYR A 102 -1.51 7.38 -22.75
CA TYR A 102 -2.35 8.31 -22.00
C TYR A 102 -3.66 8.50 -22.78
N LEU A 103 -4.75 8.05 -22.21
CA LEU A 103 -6.06 8.14 -22.85
C LEU A 103 -6.64 9.53 -22.62
N GLU A 104 -6.74 10.32 -23.68
CA GLU A 104 -7.32 11.68 -23.58
C GLU A 104 -8.84 11.64 -23.65
N LYS A 105 -9.40 10.87 -24.60
CA LYS A 105 -10.85 10.74 -24.73
C LYS A 105 -11.18 9.53 -25.61
N SER A 106 -12.42 9.12 -25.57
CA SER A 106 -12.94 8.15 -26.54
C SER A 106 -14.16 8.75 -27.22
N ILE A 107 -14.36 8.40 -28.48
CA ILE A 107 -15.46 8.90 -29.31
C ILE A 107 -16.23 7.67 -29.78
N LYS A 108 -17.55 7.69 -29.62
CA LYS A 108 -18.38 6.61 -30.13
C LYS A 108 -18.29 6.58 -31.65
N LYS A 109 -18.17 5.39 -32.23
CA LYS A 109 -18.01 5.21 -33.66
C LYS A 109 -19.13 5.89 -34.45
N GLU A 110 -20.36 5.76 -34.03
CA GLU A 110 -21.54 6.39 -34.66
C GLU A 110 -21.46 7.93 -34.64
N ASP A 111 -20.88 8.54 -33.61
CA ASP A 111 -20.69 10.00 -33.51
C ASP A 111 -19.56 10.47 -34.40
N PHE A 112 -18.53 9.65 -34.57
CA PHE A 112 -17.38 9.94 -35.41
C PHE A 112 -17.69 9.86 -36.89
N GLU A 113 -18.57 8.97 -37.31
CA GLU A 113 -18.96 8.76 -38.70
C GLU A 113 -19.93 9.83 -39.23
N ARG A 114 -20.45 10.69 -38.39
CA ARG A 114 -21.30 11.81 -38.79
C ARG A 114 -20.45 12.93 -39.36
#